data_c06384774a22d233e3378db3641e23e1
#
_entry.id   c06384774a22d233e3378db3641e23e1
#
_cell.length_a   1.000
_cell.length_b   1.000
_cell.length_c   1.000
_cell.angle_alpha   90.00
_cell.angle_beta   90.00
_cell.angle_gamma   90.00
#
_symmetry.space_group_name_H-M   'P 1'
#
loop_
_entity.id
_entity.type
_entity.pdbx_description
1 polymer ?
#
loop_
_entity_poly.entity_id
_entity_poly.type
_entity_poly.pdbx_seq_one_letter_code
_entity_poly.pdbx_strand_id
1 'polypeptide(L)'
;MNRNKREKEYYSLDVGDSTFTVLKRYQNLRPIGSGAQGIVCSAYDHNLERNVAIKKLSRPFQNQTHAKRAYRELVLMKCVNHKNIIGLLNVFTPQKTLEEFQDVYIVMELMDANLCQVIQMELDHERLSYLLYQMLCGIKHLHAAGIIHRDLKPSNIVVKSDCTLKILDFGLARTAATGLLMTPYVVTRYYRAPEVILGMGYQANENKKWTVS
;
A
#
# COMPACT_ATOMS: atom_id res chain seq x y z
N MET A 1 16.28 28.77 -2.64
CA MET A 1 15.36 28.24 -3.68
C MET A 1 14.11 29.09 -3.70
N ASN A 2 13.77 29.66 -4.84
CA ASN A 2 12.83 30.78 -4.95
C ASN A 2 11.37 30.36 -4.61
N ARG A 3 10.72 31.07 -3.67
CA ARG A 3 9.33 30.84 -3.19
C ARG A 3 8.32 30.74 -4.36
N ASN A 4 8.48 31.54 -5.39
CA ASN A 4 7.63 31.59 -6.58
C ASN A 4 7.74 30.36 -7.51
N LYS A 5 8.81 29.58 -7.43
CA LYS A 5 9.01 28.42 -8.34
C LYS A 5 8.19 27.21 -7.90
N ARG A 6 8.04 26.98 -6.56
CA ARG A 6 7.24 25.87 -6.03
C ARG A 6 5.73 26.08 -6.15
N GLU A 7 5.22 27.31 -5.97
CA GLU A 7 3.81 27.63 -6.18
C GLU A 7 3.37 27.40 -7.62
N LYS A 8 4.30 27.47 -8.57
CA LYS A 8 4.07 27.14 -9.98
C LYS A 8 4.07 25.62 -10.27
N GLU A 9 4.51 24.77 -9.33
CA GLU A 9 4.64 23.33 -9.53
C GLU A 9 3.41 22.53 -9.04
N TYR A 10 2.58 23.10 -8.16
CA TYR A 10 1.42 22.44 -7.56
C TYR A 10 0.11 23.09 -7.97
N TYR A 11 -0.95 22.34 -7.90
CA TYR A 11 -2.32 22.84 -7.95
C TYR A 11 -3.19 22.05 -6.98
N SER A 12 -4.32 22.64 -6.57
CA SER A 12 -5.25 22.04 -5.62
C SER A 12 -6.59 21.78 -6.28
N LEU A 13 -7.23 20.67 -5.90
CA LEU A 13 -8.59 20.32 -6.27
C LEU A 13 -9.25 19.54 -5.14
N ASP A 14 -10.57 19.62 -5.07
CA ASP A 14 -11.35 18.85 -4.12
C ASP A 14 -11.71 17.48 -4.70
N VAL A 15 -11.51 16.44 -3.92
CA VAL A 15 -11.84 15.05 -4.24
C VAL A 15 -12.62 14.47 -3.06
N GLY A 16 -13.93 14.33 -3.20
CA GLY A 16 -14.81 14.03 -2.07
C GLY A 16 -14.69 15.11 -0.99
N ASP A 17 -14.53 14.70 0.24
CA ASP A 17 -14.38 15.59 1.40
C ASP A 17 -12.92 16.01 1.68
N SER A 18 -12.02 15.82 0.73
CA SER A 18 -10.59 16.10 0.89
C SER A 18 -10.04 16.94 -0.24
N THR A 19 -9.15 17.88 0.10
CA THR A 19 -8.41 18.66 -0.88
C THR A 19 -7.10 17.96 -1.23
N PHE A 20 -6.86 17.75 -2.52
CA PHE A 20 -5.62 17.25 -3.07
C PHE A 20 -4.78 18.38 -3.61
N THR A 21 -3.57 18.55 -3.09
CA THR A 21 -2.57 19.50 -3.61
C THR A 21 -1.41 18.70 -4.20
N VAL A 22 -1.38 18.60 -5.51
CA VAL A 22 -0.49 17.70 -6.25
C VAL A 22 0.37 18.42 -7.27
N LEU A 23 1.46 17.79 -7.68
CA LEU A 23 2.31 18.27 -8.76
C LEU A 23 1.51 18.35 -10.07
N LYS A 24 1.74 19.39 -10.86
CA LYS A 24 1.05 19.65 -12.14
C LYS A 24 1.25 18.53 -13.18
N ARG A 25 2.28 17.72 -13.03
CA ARG A 25 2.49 16.53 -13.88
C ARG A 25 1.36 15.51 -13.75
N TYR A 26 0.64 15.50 -12.61
CA TYR A 26 -0.48 14.60 -12.36
C TYR A 26 -1.79 15.31 -12.68
N GLN A 27 -2.52 14.81 -13.66
CA GLN A 27 -3.74 15.41 -14.15
C GLN A 27 -4.91 14.42 -14.11
N ASN A 28 -6.15 14.92 -14.24
CA ASN A 28 -7.35 14.11 -14.34
C ASN A 28 -7.56 13.20 -13.12
N LEU A 29 -7.41 13.74 -11.90
CA LEU A 29 -7.61 13.00 -10.67
C LEU A 29 -9.06 12.53 -10.54
N ARG A 30 -9.22 11.24 -10.22
CA ARG A 30 -10.52 10.62 -9.93
C ARG A 30 -10.40 9.74 -8.69
N PRO A 31 -11.35 9.82 -7.74
CA PRO A 31 -11.32 8.95 -6.56
C PRO A 31 -11.52 7.49 -6.98
N ILE A 32 -10.69 6.60 -6.45
CA ILE A 32 -10.78 5.15 -6.69
C ILE A 32 -10.92 4.33 -5.41
N GLY A 33 -10.68 4.96 -4.26
CA GLY A 33 -10.84 4.30 -2.97
C GLY A 33 -10.63 5.25 -1.81
N SER A 34 -11.24 4.91 -0.69
CA SER A 34 -11.01 5.55 0.60
C SER A 34 -10.82 4.48 1.66
N GLY A 35 -9.93 4.70 2.61
CA GLY A 35 -9.65 3.78 3.70
C GLY A 35 -9.20 4.51 4.96
N ALA A 36 -8.91 3.75 6.01
CA ALA A 36 -8.45 4.27 7.30
C ALA A 36 -7.15 5.11 7.22
N GLN A 37 -6.40 4.98 6.13
CA GLN A 37 -5.14 5.70 5.91
C GLN A 37 -5.26 6.94 5.03
N GLY A 38 -6.37 7.14 4.34
CA GLY A 38 -6.58 8.26 3.44
C GLY A 38 -7.33 7.90 2.16
N ILE A 39 -7.42 8.87 1.26
CA ILE A 39 -8.09 8.76 -0.01
C ILE A 39 -7.06 8.42 -1.09
N VAL A 40 -7.47 7.58 -2.05
CA VAL A 40 -6.67 7.21 -3.22
C VAL A 40 -7.37 7.69 -4.48
N CYS A 41 -6.62 8.34 -5.35
CA CYS A 41 -7.07 8.79 -6.67
C CYS A 41 -6.28 8.10 -7.77
N SER A 42 -6.92 7.82 -8.89
CA SER A 42 -6.20 7.64 -10.15
C SER A 42 -5.84 9.01 -10.74
N ALA A 43 -4.73 9.09 -11.45
CA ALA A 43 -4.29 10.28 -12.16
C ALA A 43 -3.49 9.90 -13.40
N TYR A 44 -3.43 10.78 -14.39
CA TYR A 44 -2.50 10.65 -15.51
C TYR A 44 -1.19 11.37 -15.21
N ASP A 45 -0.09 10.65 -15.29
CA ASP A 45 1.26 11.20 -15.11
C ASP A 45 1.84 11.57 -16.48
N HIS A 46 1.96 12.86 -16.76
CA HIS A 46 2.49 13.38 -18.03
C HIS A 46 3.98 13.08 -18.25
N ASN A 47 4.76 12.84 -17.18
CA ASN A 47 6.18 12.50 -17.31
C ASN A 47 6.39 11.02 -17.64
N LEU A 48 5.57 10.15 -17.07
CA LEU A 48 5.62 8.70 -17.32
C LEU A 48 4.67 8.27 -18.46
N GLU A 49 3.84 9.19 -18.95
CA GLU A 49 2.83 8.97 -20.01
C GLU A 49 1.91 7.77 -19.71
N ARG A 50 1.52 7.63 -18.43
CA ARG A 50 0.66 6.54 -17.97
C ARG A 50 -0.21 6.95 -16.78
N ASN A 51 -1.25 6.17 -16.52
CA ASN A 51 -2.06 6.32 -15.33
C ASN A 51 -1.33 5.76 -14.10
N VAL A 52 -1.50 6.47 -12.97
CA VAL A 52 -0.92 6.15 -11.66
C VAL A 52 -1.99 6.24 -10.58
N ALA A 53 -1.73 5.65 -9.42
CA ALA A 53 -2.51 5.85 -8.21
C ALA A 53 -1.79 6.80 -7.27
N ILE A 54 -2.50 7.77 -6.71
CA ILE A 54 -1.99 8.75 -5.74
C ILE A 54 -2.76 8.57 -4.44
N LYS A 55 -2.06 8.18 -3.38
CA LYS A 55 -2.59 8.04 -2.03
C LYS A 55 -2.19 9.25 -1.20
N LYS A 56 -3.17 9.96 -0.64
CA LYS A 56 -2.94 11.05 0.31
C LYS A 56 -2.93 10.50 1.73
N LEU A 57 -1.82 10.68 2.43
CA LEU A 57 -1.72 10.48 3.88
C LEU A 57 -1.89 11.84 4.55
N SER A 58 -3.05 12.06 5.17
CA SER A 58 -3.34 13.32 5.87
C SER A 58 -2.78 13.25 7.29
N ARG A 59 -1.94 14.24 7.64
CA ARG A 59 -1.31 14.37 8.96
C ARG A 59 -0.69 13.05 9.45
N PRO A 60 0.17 12.40 8.65
CA PRO A 60 0.69 11.06 8.96
C PRO A 60 1.51 11.02 10.26
N PHE A 61 1.97 12.16 10.76
CA PHE A 61 2.76 12.29 11.99
C PHE A 61 1.98 12.88 13.17
N GLN A 62 0.65 12.88 13.11
CA GLN A 62 -0.21 13.39 14.17
C GLN A 62 -0.01 12.66 15.52
N ASN A 63 0.30 11.38 15.48
CA ASN A 63 0.67 10.56 16.63
C ASN A 63 1.72 9.52 16.25
N GLN A 64 2.36 8.93 17.27
CA GLN A 64 3.46 7.99 17.08
C GLN A 64 3.05 6.73 16.28
N THR A 65 1.82 6.26 16.44
CA THR A 65 1.32 5.06 15.74
C THR A 65 1.19 5.32 14.24
N HIS A 66 0.56 6.44 13.85
CA HIS A 66 0.43 6.85 12.45
C HIS A 66 1.79 7.15 11.83
N ALA A 67 2.68 7.82 12.57
CA ALA A 67 4.03 8.13 12.10
C ALA A 67 4.84 6.86 11.78
N LYS A 68 4.85 5.89 12.70
CA LYS A 68 5.52 4.60 12.51
C LYS A 68 4.95 3.82 11.32
N ARG A 69 3.63 3.88 11.12
CA ARG A 69 2.96 3.21 10.01
C ARG A 69 3.32 3.85 8.67
N ALA A 70 3.23 5.17 8.56
CA ALA A 70 3.57 5.91 7.36
C ALA A 70 5.05 5.74 6.97
N TYR A 71 5.94 5.90 7.93
CA TYR A 71 7.39 5.72 7.73
C TYR A 71 7.72 4.30 7.22
N ARG A 72 7.14 3.28 7.85
CA ARG A 72 7.36 1.88 7.46
C ARG A 72 6.86 1.60 6.06
N GLU A 73 5.66 2.06 5.72
CA GLU A 73 5.10 1.92 4.39
C GLU A 73 6.03 2.53 3.33
N LEU A 74 6.49 3.75 3.54
CA LEU A 74 7.39 4.46 2.63
C LEU A 74 8.73 3.73 2.46
N VAL A 75 9.35 3.32 3.56
CA VAL A 75 10.66 2.63 3.54
C VAL A 75 10.54 1.29 2.83
N LEU A 76 9.53 0.49 3.16
CA LEU A 76 9.36 -0.83 2.55
C LEU A 76 9.01 -0.73 1.06
N MET A 77 8.12 0.19 0.67
CA MET A 77 7.81 0.42 -0.75
C MET A 77 9.05 0.87 -1.55
N LYS A 78 9.96 1.62 -0.93
CA LYS A 78 11.20 2.05 -1.56
C LYS A 78 12.23 0.92 -1.69
N CYS A 79 12.31 0.04 -0.70
CA CYS A 79 13.33 -1.01 -0.61
C CYS A 79 12.94 -2.31 -1.31
N VAL A 80 11.64 -2.62 -1.35
CA VAL A 80 11.15 -3.88 -1.93
C VAL A 80 10.93 -3.69 -3.44
N ASN A 81 11.62 -4.51 -4.23
CA ASN A 81 11.48 -4.53 -5.69
C ASN A 81 11.14 -5.94 -6.16
N HIS A 82 9.87 -6.16 -6.53
CA HIS A 82 9.38 -7.44 -7.03
C HIS A 82 8.14 -7.23 -7.89
N LYS A 83 7.99 -8.02 -8.97
CA LYS A 83 6.86 -7.89 -9.91
C LYS A 83 5.48 -8.07 -9.28
N ASN A 84 5.38 -8.84 -8.18
CA ASN A 84 4.13 -9.08 -7.45
C ASN A 84 3.97 -8.23 -6.18
N ILE A 85 4.73 -7.15 -6.07
CA ILE A 85 4.62 -6.16 -5.01
C ILE A 85 4.50 -4.78 -5.64
N ILE A 86 3.60 -3.95 -5.08
CA ILE A 86 3.33 -2.62 -5.62
C ILE A 86 4.60 -1.75 -5.63
N GLY A 87 4.88 -1.13 -6.76
CA GLY A 87 6.04 -0.26 -6.94
C GLY A 87 5.75 1.17 -6.53
N LEU A 88 6.70 1.79 -5.80
CA LEU A 88 6.71 3.21 -5.49
C LEU A 88 7.25 3.99 -6.68
N LEU A 89 6.46 4.91 -7.23
CA LEU A 89 6.84 5.74 -8.37
C LEU A 89 7.34 7.11 -7.95
N ASN A 90 6.71 7.71 -6.92
CA ASN A 90 7.09 9.02 -6.39
C ASN A 90 6.54 9.22 -4.98
N VAL A 91 7.16 10.14 -4.25
CA VAL A 91 6.66 10.66 -2.95
C VAL A 91 6.88 12.16 -2.95
N PHE A 92 5.87 12.90 -2.52
CA PHE A 92 6.01 14.36 -2.38
C PHE A 92 5.13 14.91 -1.25
N THR A 93 5.47 16.11 -0.82
CA THR A 93 4.65 16.96 0.04
C THR A 93 4.59 18.36 -0.55
N PRO A 94 3.42 19.00 -0.58
CA PRO A 94 3.30 20.39 -1.04
C PRO A 94 3.85 21.40 -0.03
N GLN A 95 3.95 21.02 1.25
CA GLN A 95 4.48 21.88 2.30
C GLN A 95 5.97 22.13 2.14
N LYS A 96 6.44 23.31 2.58
CA LYS A 96 7.80 23.81 2.33
C LYS A 96 8.75 23.57 3.49
N THR A 97 8.22 23.61 4.72
CA THR A 97 8.99 23.49 5.94
C THR A 97 8.49 22.35 6.80
N LEU A 98 9.26 21.94 7.78
CA LEU A 98 8.87 20.91 8.73
C LEU A 98 7.70 21.34 9.60
N GLU A 99 7.67 22.62 9.94
CA GLU A 99 6.61 23.24 10.76
C GLU A 99 5.25 23.27 10.01
N GLU A 100 5.29 23.47 8.68
CA GLU A 100 4.10 23.49 7.83
C GLU A 100 3.66 22.08 7.39
N PHE A 101 4.48 21.07 7.68
CA PHE A 101 4.29 19.71 7.17
C PHE A 101 2.97 19.09 7.66
N GLN A 102 2.09 18.72 6.73
CA GLN A 102 0.78 18.15 7.01
C GLN A 102 0.49 16.85 6.27
N ASP A 103 0.80 16.82 4.98
CA ASP A 103 0.37 15.75 4.09
C ASP A 103 1.55 15.11 3.34
N VAL A 104 1.46 13.80 3.13
CA VAL A 104 2.36 13.05 2.24
C VAL A 104 1.53 12.41 1.15
N TYR A 105 1.99 12.54 -0.08
CA TYR A 105 1.40 11.89 -1.24
C TYR A 105 2.33 10.78 -1.72
N ILE A 106 1.79 9.57 -1.82
CA ILE A 106 2.49 8.39 -2.32
C ILE A 106 1.95 8.10 -3.72
N VAL A 107 2.81 8.09 -4.71
CA VAL A 107 2.47 7.74 -6.09
C VAL A 107 2.94 6.32 -6.37
N MET A 108 2.03 5.49 -6.84
CA MET A 108 2.27 4.08 -7.11
C MET A 108 1.62 3.63 -8.42
N GLU A 109 1.94 2.44 -8.83
CA GLU A 109 1.30 1.83 -10.00
C GLU A 109 -0.21 1.75 -9.83
N LEU A 110 -0.96 2.08 -10.90
CA LEU A 110 -2.40 1.90 -10.94
C LEU A 110 -2.74 0.48 -11.39
N MET A 111 -3.63 -0.15 -10.65
CA MET A 111 -4.18 -1.48 -10.93
C MET A 111 -5.69 -1.36 -11.18
N ASP A 112 -6.28 -2.34 -11.87
CA ASP A 112 -7.67 -2.24 -12.34
C ASP A 112 -8.71 -2.55 -11.25
N ALA A 113 -8.40 -3.51 -10.38
CA ALA A 113 -9.31 -3.94 -9.31
C ALA A 113 -8.53 -4.48 -8.10
N ASN A 114 -9.20 -4.60 -6.96
CA ASN A 114 -8.71 -5.39 -5.85
C ASN A 114 -9.32 -6.81 -5.85
N LEU A 115 -8.75 -7.70 -5.06
CA LEU A 115 -9.18 -9.09 -5.03
C LEU A 115 -10.62 -9.25 -4.46
N CYS A 116 -11.14 -8.31 -3.63
CA CYS A 116 -12.55 -8.34 -3.20
C CYS A 116 -13.52 -8.28 -4.38
N GLN A 117 -13.16 -7.53 -5.42
CA GLN A 117 -13.98 -7.42 -6.63
C GLN A 117 -13.83 -8.66 -7.51
N VAL A 118 -12.61 -9.21 -7.57
CA VAL A 118 -12.28 -10.35 -8.43
C VAL A 118 -12.87 -11.66 -7.92
N ILE A 119 -12.91 -11.88 -6.59
CA ILE A 119 -13.52 -13.11 -6.01
C ILE A 119 -15.03 -13.19 -6.21
N GLN A 120 -15.68 -12.09 -6.59
CA GLN A 120 -17.12 -12.08 -6.96
C GLN A 120 -17.34 -12.46 -8.43
N MET A 121 -16.28 -12.59 -9.20
CA MET A 121 -16.33 -13.00 -10.61
C MET A 121 -16.16 -14.51 -10.72
N GLU A 122 -16.81 -15.10 -11.69
CA GLU A 122 -16.52 -16.50 -12.06
C GLU A 122 -15.18 -16.56 -12.79
N LEU A 123 -14.15 -17.03 -12.09
CA LEU A 123 -12.83 -17.28 -12.68
C LEU A 123 -12.65 -18.78 -12.93
N ASP A 124 -12.03 -19.10 -14.07
CA ASP A 124 -11.59 -20.47 -14.33
C ASP A 124 -10.43 -20.88 -13.38
N HIS A 125 -10.22 -22.18 -13.29
CA HIS A 125 -9.23 -22.77 -12.41
C HIS A 125 -7.80 -22.31 -12.75
N GLU A 126 -7.49 -22.07 -14.03
CA GLU A 126 -6.19 -21.63 -14.49
C GLU A 126 -5.87 -20.22 -13.99
N ARG A 127 -6.79 -19.27 -14.13
CA ARG A 127 -6.64 -17.91 -13.63
C ARG A 127 -6.51 -17.85 -12.11
N LEU A 128 -7.34 -18.63 -11.40
CA LEU A 128 -7.25 -18.74 -9.92
C LEU A 128 -5.88 -19.26 -9.48
N SER A 129 -5.40 -20.32 -10.12
CA SER A 129 -4.07 -20.90 -9.83
C SER A 129 -2.95 -19.91 -10.12
N TYR A 130 -3.05 -19.15 -11.21
CA TYR A 130 -2.05 -18.14 -11.57
C TYR A 130 -2.04 -16.96 -10.58
N LEU A 131 -3.21 -16.48 -10.14
CA LEU A 131 -3.30 -15.44 -9.12
C LEU A 131 -2.68 -15.89 -7.80
N LEU A 132 -3.00 -17.12 -7.35
CA LEU A 132 -2.44 -17.70 -6.13
C LEU A 132 -0.91 -17.86 -6.23
N TYR A 133 -0.41 -18.35 -7.35
CA TYR A 133 1.01 -18.49 -7.61
C TYR A 133 1.74 -17.14 -7.48
N GLN A 134 1.22 -16.08 -8.10
CA GLN A 134 1.81 -14.74 -8.02
C GLN A 134 1.80 -14.20 -6.58
N MET A 135 0.71 -14.41 -5.84
CA MET A 135 0.63 -14.02 -4.43
C MET A 135 1.71 -14.71 -3.60
N LEU A 136 1.89 -16.02 -3.79
CA LEU A 136 2.93 -16.80 -3.10
C LEU A 136 4.35 -16.33 -3.49
N CYS A 137 4.59 -15.96 -4.75
CA CYS A 137 5.86 -15.37 -5.18
C CYS A 137 6.17 -14.06 -4.45
N GLY A 138 5.18 -13.15 -4.35
CA GLY A 138 5.33 -11.91 -3.61
C GLY A 138 5.60 -12.12 -2.13
N ILE A 139 4.85 -13.03 -1.48
CA ILE A 139 5.05 -13.40 -0.07
C ILE A 139 6.43 -14.03 0.14
N LYS A 140 6.85 -14.93 -0.73
CA LYS A 140 8.19 -15.55 -0.67
C LYS A 140 9.29 -14.50 -0.70
N HIS A 141 9.17 -13.50 -1.59
CA HIS A 141 10.12 -12.41 -1.68
C HIS A 141 10.20 -11.60 -0.38
N LEU A 142 9.06 -11.24 0.21
CA LEU A 142 9.01 -10.55 1.51
C LEU A 142 9.64 -11.38 2.63
N HIS A 143 9.26 -12.65 2.73
CA HIS A 143 9.79 -13.55 3.77
C HIS A 143 11.29 -13.79 3.64
N ALA A 144 11.82 -13.88 2.42
CA ALA A 144 13.26 -13.99 2.17
C ALA A 144 14.03 -12.74 2.65
N ALA A 145 13.38 -11.58 2.63
CA ALA A 145 13.93 -10.33 3.19
C ALA A 145 13.63 -10.16 4.70
N GLY A 146 13.08 -11.17 5.36
CA GLY A 146 12.70 -11.12 6.77
C GLY A 146 11.49 -10.21 7.05
N ILE A 147 10.69 -9.89 6.05
CA ILE A 147 9.52 -9.01 6.17
C ILE A 147 8.24 -9.85 6.26
N ILE A 148 7.46 -9.65 7.32
CA ILE A 148 6.13 -10.25 7.47
C ILE A 148 5.09 -9.17 7.25
N HIS A 149 4.19 -9.37 6.30
CA HIS A 149 3.19 -8.37 5.89
C HIS A 149 2.16 -8.08 6.99
N ARG A 150 1.61 -9.10 7.63
CA ARG A 150 0.66 -9.06 8.77
C ARG A 150 -0.75 -8.55 8.47
N ASP A 151 -1.03 -8.09 7.27
CA ASP A 151 -2.36 -7.58 6.88
C ASP A 151 -2.74 -8.05 5.46
N LEU A 152 -2.42 -9.30 5.13
CA LEU A 152 -2.87 -9.91 3.87
C LEU A 152 -4.37 -10.12 3.94
N LYS A 153 -5.07 -9.50 3.03
CA LYS A 153 -6.53 -9.57 2.85
C LYS A 153 -6.88 -9.17 1.42
N PRO A 154 -8.04 -9.57 0.91
CA PRO A 154 -8.42 -9.30 -0.48
C PRO A 154 -8.34 -7.83 -0.89
N SER A 155 -8.63 -6.88 0.01
CA SER A 155 -8.53 -5.45 -0.27
C SER A 155 -7.08 -4.93 -0.39
N ASN A 156 -6.08 -5.68 0.10
CA ASN A 156 -4.66 -5.35 0.00
C ASN A 156 -3.95 -6.13 -1.12
N ILE A 157 -4.71 -6.78 -1.99
CA ILE A 157 -4.21 -7.47 -3.17
C ILE A 157 -4.93 -6.89 -4.37
N VAL A 158 -4.17 -6.44 -5.36
CA VAL A 158 -4.67 -5.76 -6.55
C VAL A 158 -4.26 -6.52 -7.80
N VAL A 159 -5.10 -6.42 -8.82
CA VAL A 159 -4.95 -7.15 -10.07
C VAL A 159 -5.21 -6.24 -11.28
N LYS A 160 -4.64 -6.62 -12.42
CA LYS A 160 -4.95 -6.06 -13.73
C LYS A 160 -5.78 -7.03 -14.57
N SER A 161 -6.37 -6.52 -15.62
CA SER A 161 -7.16 -7.30 -16.60
C SER A 161 -6.37 -8.42 -17.29
N ASP A 162 -5.04 -8.31 -17.35
CA ASP A 162 -4.12 -9.35 -17.83
C ASP A 162 -3.79 -10.42 -16.76
N CYS A 163 -4.51 -10.44 -15.65
CA CYS A 163 -4.25 -11.30 -14.49
C CYS A 163 -2.92 -11.05 -13.75
N THR A 164 -2.27 -9.92 -13.94
CA THR A 164 -1.11 -9.53 -13.12
C THR A 164 -1.58 -9.16 -11.73
N LEU A 165 -0.92 -9.72 -10.69
CA LEU A 165 -1.25 -9.50 -9.28
C LEU A 165 -0.11 -8.78 -8.55
N LYS A 166 -0.47 -7.83 -7.67
CA LYS A 166 0.48 -7.17 -6.77
C LYS A 166 -0.09 -7.04 -5.36
N ILE A 167 0.78 -7.20 -4.37
CA ILE A 167 0.49 -6.99 -2.94
C ILE A 167 0.76 -5.53 -2.61
N LEU A 168 -0.13 -4.90 -1.85
CA LEU A 168 0.03 -3.53 -1.37
C LEU A 168 -0.19 -3.42 0.15
N ASP A 169 0.06 -2.20 0.69
CA ASP A 169 -0.16 -1.79 2.09
C ASP A 169 0.76 -2.48 3.12
N PHE A 170 1.96 -1.93 3.28
CA PHE A 170 2.96 -2.38 4.26
C PHE A 170 2.86 -1.68 5.63
N GLY A 171 1.81 -0.93 5.91
CA GLY A 171 1.68 -0.15 7.14
C GLY A 171 1.75 -0.98 8.43
N LEU A 172 1.34 -2.25 8.39
CA LEU A 172 1.41 -3.20 9.51
C LEU A 172 2.58 -4.18 9.43
N ALA A 173 3.38 -4.15 8.37
CA ALA A 173 4.53 -5.06 8.19
C ALA A 173 5.55 -4.93 9.33
N ARG A 174 6.30 -6.00 9.60
CA ARG A 174 7.37 -6.07 10.59
C ARG A 174 8.55 -6.86 10.04
N THR A 175 9.75 -6.55 10.54
CA THR A 175 10.93 -7.36 10.29
C THR A 175 11.03 -8.49 11.31
N ALA A 176 11.36 -9.69 10.85
CA ALA A 176 11.48 -10.87 11.70
C ALA A 176 12.68 -10.81 12.67
N ALA A 177 13.67 -9.96 12.38
CA ALA A 177 14.93 -9.89 13.14
C ALA A 177 14.81 -9.21 14.52
N THR A 178 13.67 -8.68 14.90
CA THR A 178 13.55 -7.90 16.14
C THR A 178 13.39 -8.71 17.41
N GLY A 179 13.31 -10.04 17.36
CA GLY A 179 13.17 -10.91 18.56
C GLY A 179 11.97 -10.57 19.47
N LEU A 180 11.24 -9.52 19.15
CA LEU A 180 10.05 -9.08 19.88
C LEU A 180 8.86 -9.91 19.42
N LEU A 181 8.15 -10.48 20.40
CA LEU A 181 6.86 -11.12 20.18
C LEU A 181 5.95 -10.16 19.41
N MET A 182 5.42 -10.62 18.29
CA MET A 182 4.52 -9.82 17.48
C MET A 182 3.21 -9.58 18.22
N THR A 183 2.81 -8.32 18.36
CA THR A 183 1.55 -7.99 19.04
C THR A 183 0.36 -8.57 18.27
N PRO A 184 -0.58 -9.27 18.96
CA PRO A 184 -1.70 -9.95 18.31
C PRO A 184 -2.79 -9.01 17.81
N TYR A 185 -2.81 -7.75 18.26
CA TYR A 185 -3.88 -6.81 17.95
C TYR A 185 -3.71 -6.19 16.57
N VAL A 186 -4.43 -6.70 15.58
CA VAL A 186 -4.52 -6.16 14.21
C VAL A 186 -5.97 -6.23 13.72
N VAL A 187 -6.43 -5.16 13.10
CA VAL A 187 -7.84 -4.81 12.89
C VAL A 187 -8.71 -5.77 12.05
N THR A 188 -8.25 -6.66 11.23
CA THR A 188 -9.13 -7.49 10.38
C THR A 188 -9.08 -8.96 10.78
N ARG A 189 -10.09 -9.45 11.51
CA ARG A 189 -10.11 -10.80 12.11
C ARG A 189 -10.35 -11.93 11.11
N TYR A 190 -11.13 -11.71 10.05
CA TYR A 190 -11.57 -12.75 9.12
C TYR A 190 -10.45 -13.47 8.37
N TYR A 191 -9.32 -12.80 8.19
CA TYR A 191 -8.16 -13.29 7.43
C TYR A 191 -6.95 -13.56 8.33
N ARG A 192 -7.16 -13.72 9.64
CA ARG A 192 -6.10 -13.97 10.62
C ARG A 192 -5.96 -15.44 10.92
N ALA A 193 -4.71 -15.90 11.02
CA ALA A 193 -4.41 -17.23 11.49
C ALA A 193 -4.82 -17.38 12.98
N PRO A 194 -5.19 -18.61 13.42
CA PRO A 194 -5.66 -18.85 14.79
C PRO A 194 -4.69 -18.36 15.87
N GLU A 195 -3.39 -18.55 15.69
CA GLU A 195 -2.36 -18.09 16.63
C GLU A 195 -2.35 -16.58 16.79
N VAL A 196 -2.69 -15.84 15.74
CA VAL A 196 -2.81 -14.37 15.78
C VAL A 196 -4.07 -13.94 16.53
N ILE A 197 -5.19 -14.64 16.31
CA ILE A 197 -6.49 -14.36 16.97
C ILE A 197 -6.39 -14.66 18.48
N LEU A 198 -5.75 -15.78 18.84
CA LEU A 198 -5.60 -16.24 20.23
C LEU A 198 -4.53 -15.49 21.00
N GLY A 199 -3.80 -14.55 20.36
CA GLY A 199 -2.75 -13.79 21.02
C GLY A 199 -1.51 -14.60 21.36
N MET A 200 -1.32 -15.74 20.72
CA MET A 200 -0.11 -16.56 20.89
C MET A 200 1.06 -15.84 20.19
N GLY A 201 2.21 -15.76 20.89
CA GLY A 201 3.43 -15.24 20.28
C GLY A 201 3.82 -16.12 19.07
N TYR A 202 4.11 -15.47 17.93
CA TYR A 202 4.55 -16.16 16.73
C TYR A 202 5.82 -15.51 16.17
N GLN A 203 6.65 -16.34 15.53
CA GLN A 203 7.86 -15.92 14.84
C GLN A 203 7.80 -16.29 13.36
N ALA A 204 8.53 -15.55 12.51
CA ALA A 204 8.53 -15.76 11.06
C ALA A 204 8.92 -17.18 10.62
N ASN A 205 9.78 -17.85 11.41
CA ASN A 205 10.32 -19.17 11.07
C ASN A 205 9.44 -20.34 11.53
N GLU A 206 8.45 -20.13 12.41
CA GLU A 206 7.54 -21.17 12.89
C GLU A 206 6.36 -21.39 11.97
N ASN A 207 6.05 -20.46 11.09
CA ASN A 207 4.91 -20.50 10.15
C ASN A 207 5.24 -21.23 8.84
N LYS A 208 5.99 -22.33 8.87
CA LYS A 208 6.13 -23.22 7.69
C LYS A 208 4.87 -24.04 7.39
N LYS A 209 3.83 -23.92 8.20
CA LYS A 209 2.56 -24.61 7.99
C LYS A 209 1.44 -23.58 7.73
N TRP A 210 1.40 -23.03 6.53
CA TRP A 210 0.18 -22.41 6.01
C TRP A 210 -0.71 -23.52 5.49
N THR A 211 -1.69 -23.90 6.26
CA THR A 211 -2.87 -24.59 5.72
C THR A 211 -3.81 -23.53 5.18
N VAL A 212 -3.91 -23.46 3.86
CA VAL A 212 -4.99 -22.77 3.18
C VAL A 212 -6.24 -23.61 3.40
N SER A 213 -7.10 -23.18 4.34
CA SER A 213 -8.47 -23.69 4.45
C SER A 213 -9.40 -22.78 3.67
#